data_4ef07a5724b324131257d0002bca4456
#
_entry.id   4ef07a5724b324131257d0002bca4456
#
_cell.length_a   1.000
_cell.length_b   1.000
_cell.length_c   1.000
_cell.angle_alpha   90.00
_cell.angle_beta   90.00
_cell.angle_gamma   90.00
#
_symmetry.space_group_name_H-M   'P 1'
#
loop_
_entity.id
_entity.type
_entity.pdbx_description
1 polymer ?
#
loop_
_entity_poly.entity_id
_entity_poly.type
_entity_poly.pdbx_seq_one_letter_code
_entity_poly.pdbx_strand_id
1 'polypeptide(L)'
;MVAQYRAIADDLRKGITTGRYPPGTKLPRQRDIGAEYGVSDITVRKAVEVLRKEGLVESRGRGGHVVRNHPDHAPRITRHRQVERDELGYYSGPEVQHWRALPWPGGEQATRIEQATPPVDVAAALGATGRLTVRRRLIGDPGEPPHRQLADSWLPSWITEGVPALTGSTGKGGMYDRVEEWAGRPLAWREEVSVRMPTPEEVSMLLMPDGTPLLRVVRITYLPPEAGPDPLTVEVQDIRMSGGLWSLGYPLDRAPSAAWPPAPASSDYYKAP
;
A
#
# COMPACT_ATOMS: atom_id res chain seq x y z
N MET A 1 -10.77 -38.28 9.12
CA MET A 1 -11.71 -38.01 8.01
C MET A 1 -11.59 -36.54 7.62
N VAL A 2 -11.01 -36.26 6.47
CA VAL A 2 -10.96 -34.88 5.95
C VAL A 2 -12.41 -34.49 5.64
N ALA A 3 -12.90 -33.38 6.18
CA ALA A 3 -14.26 -32.96 5.94
C ALA A 3 -14.46 -32.73 4.42
N GLN A 4 -15.51 -33.31 3.84
CA GLN A 4 -15.80 -33.31 2.39
C GLN A 4 -15.67 -31.90 1.76
N TYR A 5 -16.07 -30.85 2.48
CA TYR A 5 -15.94 -29.47 1.98
C TYR A 5 -14.47 -29.05 1.73
N ARG A 6 -13.49 -29.60 2.47
CA ARG A 6 -12.07 -29.31 2.25
C ARG A 6 -11.57 -29.92 0.96
N ALA A 7 -11.93 -31.18 0.69
CA ALA A 7 -11.57 -31.84 -0.56
C ALA A 7 -12.13 -31.10 -1.79
N ILE A 8 -13.39 -30.63 -1.69
CA ILE A 8 -14.00 -29.78 -2.74
C ILE A 8 -13.25 -28.46 -2.87
N ALA A 9 -12.92 -27.78 -1.77
CA ALA A 9 -12.16 -26.55 -1.80
C ALA A 9 -10.78 -26.75 -2.45
N ASP A 10 -10.10 -27.86 -2.13
CA ASP A 10 -8.80 -28.22 -2.70
C ASP A 10 -8.88 -28.45 -4.22
N ASP A 11 -9.91 -29.14 -4.71
CA ASP A 11 -10.07 -29.38 -6.15
C ASP A 11 -10.46 -28.08 -6.90
N LEU A 12 -11.36 -27.28 -6.35
CA LEU A 12 -11.70 -25.99 -6.92
C LEU A 12 -10.48 -25.05 -6.94
N ARG A 13 -9.67 -25.03 -5.86
CA ARG A 13 -8.42 -24.28 -5.78
C ARG A 13 -7.44 -24.71 -6.87
N LYS A 14 -7.27 -26.03 -7.03
CA LYS A 14 -6.46 -26.58 -8.11
C LYS A 14 -6.99 -26.16 -9.47
N GLY A 15 -8.33 -26.21 -9.67
CA GLY A 15 -8.95 -25.72 -10.90
C GLY A 15 -8.70 -24.25 -11.20
N ILE A 16 -8.66 -23.39 -10.17
CA ILE A 16 -8.29 -21.98 -10.30
C ILE A 16 -6.80 -21.83 -10.67
N THR A 17 -5.92 -22.48 -9.93
CA THR A 17 -4.46 -22.37 -10.16
C THR A 17 -3.99 -22.97 -11.47
N THR A 18 -4.66 -24.00 -11.99
CA THR A 18 -4.35 -24.61 -13.29
C THR A 18 -5.07 -23.95 -14.47
N GLY A 19 -5.89 -22.91 -14.23
CA GLY A 19 -6.62 -22.19 -15.28
C GLY A 19 -7.91 -22.87 -15.77
N ARG A 20 -8.36 -23.98 -15.14
CA ARG A 20 -9.70 -24.58 -15.42
C ARG A 20 -10.81 -23.55 -15.15
N TYR A 21 -10.62 -22.71 -14.15
CA TYR A 21 -11.48 -21.56 -13.84
C TYR A 21 -10.63 -20.29 -13.96
N PRO A 22 -10.61 -19.64 -15.12
CA PRO A 22 -9.79 -18.44 -15.33
C PRO A 22 -10.21 -17.26 -14.44
N PRO A 23 -9.29 -16.34 -14.12
CA PRO A 23 -9.61 -15.10 -13.45
C PRO A 23 -10.75 -14.33 -14.14
N GLY A 24 -11.63 -13.72 -13.34
CA GLY A 24 -12.79 -12.98 -13.83
C GLY A 24 -13.99 -13.84 -14.24
N THR A 25 -13.83 -15.17 -14.34
CA THR A 25 -14.93 -16.07 -14.65
C THR A 25 -15.73 -16.50 -13.43
N LYS A 26 -16.98 -16.92 -13.67
CA LYS A 26 -17.83 -17.44 -12.60
C LYS A 26 -17.47 -18.89 -12.31
N LEU A 27 -17.40 -19.25 -11.02
CA LEU A 27 -17.46 -20.66 -10.63
C LEU A 27 -18.81 -21.26 -11.02
N PRO A 28 -18.88 -22.59 -11.21
CA PRO A 28 -20.15 -23.28 -11.40
C PRO A 28 -21.11 -22.98 -10.23
N ARG A 29 -22.41 -23.06 -10.49
CA ARG A 29 -23.40 -22.82 -9.45
C ARG A 29 -23.28 -23.84 -8.33
N GLN A 30 -23.57 -23.44 -7.09
CA GLN A 30 -23.46 -24.32 -5.92
C GLN A 30 -24.19 -25.65 -6.10
N ARG A 31 -25.38 -25.63 -6.71
CA ARG A 31 -26.14 -26.85 -7.01
C ARG A 31 -25.43 -27.77 -8.02
N ASP A 32 -24.71 -27.18 -8.99
CA ASP A 32 -24.03 -27.94 -10.05
C ASP A 32 -22.78 -28.60 -9.44
N ILE A 33 -22.04 -27.88 -8.59
CA ILE A 33 -20.93 -28.41 -7.77
C ILE A 33 -21.48 -29.50 -6.83
N GLY A 34 -22.62 -29.27 -6.16
CA GLY A 34 -23.24 -30.25 -5.27
C GLY A 34 -23.59 -31.54 -6.00
N ALA A 35 -24.13 -31.46 -7.20
CA ALA A 35 -24.42 -32.60 -8.05
C ALA A 35 -23.17 -33.36 -8.50
N GLU A 36 -22.11 -32.63 -8.91
CA GLU A 36 -20.82 -33.20 -9.34
C GLU A 36 -20.13 -34.02 -8.22
N TYR A 37 -20.13 -33.48 -6.98
CA TYR A 37 -19.47 -34.13 -5.84
C TYR A 37 -20.41 -34.98 -4.96
N GLY A 38 -21.70 -35.05 -5.28
CA GLY A 38 -22.68 -35.85 -4.51
C GLY A 38 -22.87 -35.30 -3.07
N VAL A 39 -22.84 -33.98 -2.88
CA VAL A 39 -22.93 -33.33 -1.57
C VAL A 39 -24.03 -32.27 -1.51
N SER A 40 -24.45 -31.91 -0.29
CA SER A 40 -25.44 -30.86 -0.07
C SER A 40 -24.89 -29.46 -0.39
N ASP A 41 -25.79 -28.52 -0.73
CA ASP A 41 -25.49 -27.11 -0.94
C ASP A 41 -24.77 -26.47 0.27
N ILE A 42 -25.04 -26.92 1.49
CA ILE A 42 -24.39 -26.46 2.71
C ILE A 42 -22.91 -26.84 2.69
N THR A 43 -22.56 -28.03 2.20
CA THR A 43 -21.18 -28.51 2.09
C THR A 43 -20.44 -27.71 1.04
N VAL A 44 -21.07 -27.47 -0.13
CA VAL A 44 -20.50 -26.63 -1.19
C VAL A 44 -20.28 -25.19 -0.71
N ARG A 45 -21.26 -24.61 0.00
CA ARG A 45 -21.13 -23.26 0.55
C ARG A 45 -19.95 -23.14 1.51
N LYS A 46 -19.70 -24.15 2.36
CA LYS A 46 -18.51 -24.20 3.23
C LYS A 46 -17.21 -24.27 2.41
N ALA A 47 -17.17 -25.04 1.33
CA ALA A 47 -16.00 -25.11 0.45
C ALA A 47 -15.72 -23.76 -0.24
N VAL A 48 -16.74 -23.13 -0.78
CA VAL A 48 -16.61 -21.81 -1.41
C VAL A 48 -16.23 -20.73 -0.39
N GLU A 49 -16.72 -20.83 0.84
CA GLU A 49 -16.33 -19.91 1.92
C GLU A 49 -14.84 -20.02 2.28
N VAL A 50 -14.26 -21.23 2.21
CA VAL A 50 -12.80 -21.43 2.35
C VAL A 50 -12.06 -20.66 1.25
N LEU A 51 -12.45 -20.84 -0.01
CA LEU A 51 -11.83 -20.13 -1.14
C LEU A 51 -12.01 -18.61 -1.05
N ARG A 52 -13.15 -18.16 -0.51
CA ARG A 52 -13.40 -16.74 -0.27
C ARG A 52 -12.45 -16.17 0.80
N LYS A 53 -12.25 -16.90 1.90
CA LYS A 53 -11.29 -16.53 2.95
C LYS A 53 -9.85 -16.54 2.46
N GLU A 54 -9.54 -17.41 1.51
CA GLU A 54 -8.23 -17.46 0.85
C GLU A 54 -8.06 -16.37 -0.23
N GLY A 55 -9.11 -15.58 -0.49
CA GLY A 55 -9.06 -14.51 -1.48
C GLY A 55 -9.11 -14.99 -2.93
N LEU A 56 -9.38 -16.26 -3.19
CA LEU A 56 -9.42 -16.85 -4.53
C LEU A 56 -10.72 -16.55 -5.28
N VAL A 57 -11.81 -16.31 -4.55
CA VAL A 57 -13.11 -15.99 -5.13
C VAL A 57 -13.79 -14.84 -4.38
N GLU A 58 -14.64 -14.11 -5.08
CA GLU A 58 -15.49 -13.07 -4.51
C GLU A 58 -16.96 -13.34 -4.78
N SER A 59 -17.83 -12.87 -3.88
CA SER A 59 -19.29 -12.96 -4.08
C SER A 59 -19.79 -11.70 -4.76
N ARG A 60 -20.51 -11.84 -5.87
CA ARG A 60 -21.20 -10.74 -6.57
C ARG A 60 -22.73 -10.82 -6.41
N GLY A 61 -23.18 -11.11 -5.22
CA GLY A 61 -24.61 -11.21 -4.91
C GLY A 61 -25.33 -12.23 -5.80
N ARG A 62 -26.39 -11.80 -6.52
CA ARG A 62 -27.11 -12.64 -7.50
C ARG A 62 -26.23 -13.12 -8.67
N GLY A 63 -25.06 -12.54 -8.86
CA GLY A 63 -24.08 -12.92 -9.89
C GLY A 63 -23.30 -14.20 -9.58
N GLY A 64 -23.41 -14.74 -8.35
CA GLY A 64 -22.67 -15.94 -7.93
C GLY A 64 -21.25 -15.64 -7.42
N HIS A 65 -20.38 -16.63 -7.50
CA HIS A 65 -18.97 -16.50 -7.09
C HIS A 65 -18.08 -16.36 -8.33
N VAL A 66 -17.23 -15.33 -8.32
CA VAL A 66 -16.30 -15.03 -9.43
C VAL A 66 -14.89 -15.32 -8.95
N VAL A 67 -14.10 -15.98 -9.77
CA VAL A 67 -12.67 -16.20 -9.54
C VAL A 67 -11.97 -14.86 -9.60
N ARG A 68 -11.24 -14.54 -8.56
CA ARG A 68 -10.44 -13.31 -8.53
C ARG A 68 -9.24 -13.41 -9.46
N ASN A 69 -8.80 -12.29 -9.94
CA ASN A 69 -7.45 -12.19 -10.45
C ASN A 69 -6.51 -12.59 -9.31
N HIS A 70 -5.81 -13.72 -9.48
CA HIS A 70 -4.81 -14.13 -8.50
C HIS A 70 -3.78 -13.01 -8.37
N PRO A 71 -3.26 -12.73 -7.17
CA PRO A 71 -2.25 -11.68 -6.98
C PRO A 71 -1.05 -11.82 -7.93
N ASP A 72 -0.73 -13.05 -8.35
CA ASP A 72 0.38 -13.31 -9.27
C ASP A 72 0.07 -13.00 -10.74
N HIS A 73 -1.21 -12.81 -11.10
CA HIS A 73 -1.67 -12.55 -12.46
C HIS A 73 -2.42 -11.22 -12.62
N ALA A 74 -2.77 -10.54 -11.53
CA ALA A 74 -3.34 -9.21 -11.60
C ALA A 74 -2.26 -8.21 -12.04
N PRO A 75 -2.57 -7.28 -12.96
CA PRO A 75 -1.66 -6.19 -13.23
C PRO A 75 -1.39 -5.44 -11.92
N ARG A 76 -0.15 -5.51 -11.47
CA ARG A 76 0.27 -4.81 -10.25
C ARG A 76 0.82 -3.46 -10.62
N ILE A 77 0.38 -2.44 -9.92
CA ILE A 77 0.97 -1.13 -10.02
C ILE A 77 2.28 -1.17 -9.23
N THR A 78 3.40 -1.08 -9.94
CA THR A 78 4.71 -1.01 -9.30
C THR A 78 4.99 0.42 -8.88
N ARG A 79 5.26 0.59 -7.59
CA ARG A 79 5.69 1.85 -7.03
C ARG A 79 7.21 1.89 -6.97
N HIS A 80 7.81 2.78 -7.74
CA HIS A 80 9.23 3.07 -7.65
C HIS A 80 9.54 3.88 -6.39
N ARG A 81 10.75 3.73 -5.87
CA ARG A 81 11.18 4.33 -4.59
C ARG A 81 12.19 5.45 -4.77
N GLN A 82 12.24 6.03 -5.95
CA GLN A 82 13.02 7.24 -6.18
C GLN A 82 12.14 8.47 -5.96
N VAL A 83 12.72 9.48 -5.35
CA VAL A 83 12.11 10.79 -5.19
C VAL A 83 12.72 11.66 -6.27
N GLU A 84 11.90 12.11 -7.21
CA GLU A 84 12.33 12.82 -8.40
C GLU A 84 11.77 14.24 -8.41
N ARG A 85 12.40 15.10 -9.17
CA ARG A 85 11.88 16.43 -9.50
C ARG A 85 11.48 16.46 -10.97
N ASP A 86 10.43 17.20 -11.28
CA ASP A 86 9.97 17.43 -12.65
C ASP A 86 10.88 18.44 -13.39
N GLU A 87 10.57 18.70 -14.65
CA GLU A 87 11.31 19.65 -15.50
C GLU A 87 11.31 21.08 -14.94
N LEU A 88 10.37 21.43 -14.07
CA LEU A 88 10.27 22.72 -13.40
C LEU A 88 11.02 22.74 -12.06
N GLY A 89 11.64 21.61 -11.69
CA GLY A 89 12.40 21.46 -10.46
C GLY A 89 11.54 21.17 -9.23
N TYR A 90 10.26 20.89 -9.37
CA TYR A 90 9.39 20.53 -8.26
C TYR A 90 9.35 19.04 -8.01
N TYR A 91 9.14 18.64 -6.75
CA TYR A 91 8.96 17.24 -6.41
C TYR A 91 7.78 16.63 -7.16
N SER A 92 8.07 15.63 -7.96
CA SER A 92 7.07 14.80 -8.63
C SER A 92 6.96 13.45 -7.94
N GLY A 93 5.74 12.94 -7.79
CA GLY A 93 5.54 11.54 -7.41
C GLY A 93 5.79 10.64 -8.62
N PRO A 94 6.04 9.33 -8.43
CA PRO A 94 6.06 8.39 -9.54
C PRO A 94 4.70 8.51 -10.26
N GLU A 95 4.72 9.09 -11.43
CA GLU A 95 3.53 9.30 -12.24
C GLU A 95 3.02 7.97 -12.78
N VAL A 96 2.05 7.42 -12.10
CA VAL A 96 1.04 6.66 -12.82
C VAL A 96 0.22 7.71 -13.56
N GLN A 97 0.37 7.83 -14.88
CA GLN A 97 -0.43 8.71 -15.72
C GLN A 97 -1.89 8.63 -15.27
N HIS A 98 -2.51 9.78 -14.99
CA HIS A 98 -3.89 9.93 -14.50
C HIS A 98 -4.12 9.83 -12.98
N TRP A 99 -3.11 9.57 -12.15
CA TRP A 99 -3.24 9.58 -10.70
C TRP A 99 -3.40 10.99 -10.16
N ARG A 100 -4.47 11.19 -9.41
CA ARG A 100 -4.78 12.47 -8.78
C ARG A 100 -5.48 12.28 -7.45
N ALA A 101 -5.52 13.34 -6.66
CA ALA A 101 -6.36 13.37 -5.48
C ALA A 101 -7.83 13.34 -5.91
N LEU A 102 -8.57 12.36 -5.39
CA LEU A 102 -9.98 12.15 -5.66
C LEU A 102 -10.81 12.87 -4.61
N PRO A 103 -12.03 13.34 -4.94
CA PRO A 103 -12.94 13.85 -3.93
C PRO A 103 -13.31 12.74 -2.95
N TRP A 104 -13.44 13.11 -1.68
CA TRP A 104 -13.92 12.20 -0.65
C TRP A 104 -15.41 11.88 -0.88
N PRO A 105 -15.89 10.69 -0.51
CA PRO A 105 -17.32 10.38 -0.56
C PRO A 105 -18.14 11.43 0.19
N GLY A 106 -19.14 12.01 -0.50
CA GLY A 106 -19.98 13.06 0.05
C GLY A 106 -19.38 14.46 0.16
N GLY A 107 -18.20 14.71 -0.46
CA GLY A 107 -17.54 16.02 -0.47
C GLY A 107 -16.85 16.34 -1.78
N GLU A 108 -16.61 17.62 -2.04
CA GLU A 108 -15.90 18.10 -3.23
C GLU A 108 -14.39 18.23 -3.02
N GLN A 109 -13.95 18.33 -1.76
CA GLN A 109 -12.54 18.53 -1.43
C GLN A 109 -11.72 17.25 -1.62
N ALA A 110 -10.64 17.36 -2.37
CA ALA A 110 -9.70 16.27 -2.59
C ALA A 110 -8.71 16.07 -1.42
N THR A 111 -8.41 17.13 -0.67
CA THR A 111 -7.58 17.10 0.54
C THR A 111 -8.38 17.60 1.73
N ARG A 112 -8.44 16.80 2.79
CA ARG A 112 -8.98 17.19 4.10
C ARG A 112 -7.83 17.50 5.03
N ILE A 113 -7.91 18.66 5.69
CA ILE A 113 -6.91 19.07 6.69
C ILE A 113 -7.65 19.24 8.00
N GLU A 114 -7.20 18.54 9.02
CA GLU A 114 -7.86 18.52 10.33
C GLU A 114 -6.85 18.31 11.46
N GLN A 115 -7.31 18.55 12.68
CA GLN A 115 -6.58 18.16 13.89
C GLN A 115 -7.10 16.79 14.36
N ALA A 116 -6.20 15.80 14.49
CA ALA A 116 -6.57 14.46 14.94
C ALA A 116 -5.47 13.84 15.81
N THR A 117 -5.83 12.81 16.56
CA THR A 117 -4.85 12.01 17.29
C THR A 117 -4.21 11.02 16.34
N PRO A 118 -2.86 11.03 16.19
CA PRO A 118 -2.18 10.11 15.30
C PRO A 118 -2.22 8.67 15.84
N PRO A 119 -2.06 7.66 14.97
CA PRO A 119 -1.75 6.30 15.40
C PRO A 119 -0.49 6.26 16.28
N VAL A 120 -0.40 5.29 17.18
CA VAL A 120 0.68 5.21 18.20
C VAL A 120 2.07 5.15 17.54
N ASP A 121 2.22 4.37 16.49
CA ASP A 121 3.47 4.24 15.74
C ASP A 121 3.84 5.53 15.00
N VAL A 122 2.85 6.25 14.46
CA VAL A 122 3.05 7.55 13.82
C VAL A 122 3.47 8.60 14.86
N ALA A 123 2.81 8.64 16.01
CA ALA A 123 3.17 9.53 17.12
C ALA A 123 4.62 9.29 17.58
N ALA A 124 4.99 8.01 17.74
CA ALA A 124 6.35 7.63 18.13
C ALA A 124 7.39 8.08 17.08
N ALA A 125 7.11 7.88 15.79
CA ALA A 125 8.00 8.28 14.70
C ALA A 125 8.17 9.81 14.58
N LEU A 126 7.13 10.57 14.96
CA LEU A 126 7.19 12.05 15.02
C LEU A 126 7.82 12.58 16.31
N GLY A 127 7.97 11.74 17.35
CA GLY A 127 8.34 12.21 18.68
C GLY A 127 7.31 13.20 19.27
N ALA A 128 6.03 13.08 18.87
CA ALA A 128 5.00 14.04 19.20
C ALA A 128 3.83 13.40 19.94
N THR A 129 3.15 14.18 20.77
CA THR A 129 1.98 13.75 21.55
C THR A 129 0.80 14.68 21.30
N GLY A 130 -0.42 14.18 21.58
CA GLY A 130 -1.63 14.97 21.45
C GLY A 130 -2.21 15.01 20.05
N ARG A 131 -2.97 16.05 19.73
CA ARG A 131 -3.59 16.24 18.41
C ARG A 131 -2.60 16.94 17.49
N LEU A 132 -2.48 16.41 16.28
CA LEU A 132 -1.59 16.91 15.24
C LEU A 132 -2.38 17.29 13.99
N THR A 133 -1.80 18.16 13.18
CA THR A 133 -2.34 18.42 11.84
C THR A 133 -2.16 17.17 10.97
N VAL A 134 -3.25 16.73 10.36
CA VAL A 134 -3.22 15.67 9.35
C VAL A 134 -3.83 16.16 8.05
N ARG A 135 -3.14 15.89 6.95
CA ARG A 135 -3.59 16.12 5.58
C ARG A 135 -3.97 14.78 4.97
N ARG A 136 -5.27 14.53 4.85
CA ARG A 136 -5.80 13.26 4.32
C ARG A 136 -6.13 13.37 2.85
N ARG A 137 -5.70 12.42 2.07
CA ARG A 137 -5.96 12.33 0.62
C ARG A 137 -6.39 10.93 0.25
N LEU A 138 -7.42 10.85 -0.58
CA LEU A 138 -7.72 9.68 -1.38
C LEU A 138 -7.11 9.93 -2.75
N ILE A 139 -6.14 9.12 -3.16
CA ILE A 139 -5.42 9.30 -4.42
C ILE A 139 -5.74 8.09 -5.29
N GLY A 140 -5.96 8.30 -6.58
CA GLY A 140 -6.26 7.20 -7.48
C GLY A 140 -6.49 7.62 -8.91
N ASP A 141 -6.72 6.63 -9.76
CA ASP A 141 -7.15 6.80 -11.14
C ASP A 141 -8.69 6.76 -11.21
N PRO A 142 -9.35 7.84 -11.66
CA PRO A 142 -10.80 7.83 -11.82
C PRO A 142 -11.30 6.81 -12.85
N GLY A 143 -10.48 6.44 -13.84
CA GLY A 143 -10.79 5.45 -14.86
C GLY A 143 -10.71 4.01 -14.34
N GLU A 144 -9.94 3.80 -13.26
CA GLU A 144 -9.72 2.51 -12.65
C GLU A 144 -10.07 2.56 -11.15
N PRO A 145 -11.35 2.57 -10.78
CA PRO A 145 -11.80 2.83 -9.41
C PRO A 145 -11.13 2.03 -8.29
N PRO A 146 -10.74 0.75 -8.49
CA PRO A 146 -10.01 0.00 -7.47
C PRO A 146 -8.56 0.46 -7.26
N HIS A 147 -7.98 1.20 -8.23
CA HIS A 147 -6.61 1.69 -8.15
C HIS A 147 -6.56 2.95 -7.28
N ARG A 148 -6.59 2.76 -5.96
CA ARG A 148 -6.63 3.83 -4.96
C ARG A 148 -5.62 3.61 -3.85
N GLN A 149 -5.23 4.72 -3.23
CA GLN A 149 -4.50 4.72 -1.97
C GLN A 149 -5.05 5.82 -1.05
N LEU A 150 -5.08 5.53 0.24
CA LEU A 150 -5.24 6.53 1.28
C LEU A 150 -3.86 7.04 1.66
N ALA A 151 -3.69 8.34 1.79
CA ALA A 151 -2.43 8.96 2.16
C ALA A 151 -2.68 10.04 3.21
N ASP A 152 -2.29 9.75 4.44
CA ASP A 152 -2.41 10.66 5.59
C ASP A 152 -1.02 11.21 5.94
N SER A 153 -0.81 12.50 5.72
CA SER A 153 0.43 13.21 6.08
C SER A 153 0.24 13.86 7.44
N TRP A 154 0.93 13.35 8.44
CA TRP A 154 0.92 13.83 9.82
C TRP A 154 2.08 14.79 10.05
N LEU A 155 1.75 15.98 10.57
CA LEU A 155 2.67 17.10 10.71
C LEU A 155 2.74 17.53 12.17
N PRO A 156 3.93 17.62 12.77
CA PRO A 156 4.09 18.19 14.10
C PRO A 156 3.80 19.71 14.09
N SER A 157 3.38 20.25 15.22
CA SER A 157 2.96 21.67 15.31
C SER A 157 4.04 22.64 14.88
N TRP A 158 5.30 22.38 15.28
CA TRP A 158 6.42 23.26 14.95
C TRP A 158 6.64 23.44 13.45
N ILE A 159 6.38 22.39 12.62
CA ILE A 159 6.52 22.53 11.16
C ILE A 159 5.35 23.29 10.55
N THR A 160 4.14 23.12 11.06
CA THR A 160 2.97 23.88 10.57
C THR A 160 3.01 25.34 11.00
N GLU A 161 3.67 25.66 12.11
CA GLU A 161 3.95 27.01 12.56
C GLU A 161 5.04 27.67 11.70
N GLY A 162 6.11 26.94 11.39
CA GLY A 162 7.21 27.41 10.54
C GLY A 162 6.82 27.55 9.07
N VAL A 163 5.93 26.69 8.58
CA VAL A 163 5.47 26.64 7.20
C VAL A 163 3.94 26.66 7.14
N PRO A 164 3.26 27.80 7.36
CA PRO A 164 1.80 27.90 7.44
C PRO A 164 1.06 27.38 6.19
N ALA A 165 1.69 27.42 5.02
CA ALA A 165 1.13 26.85 3.79
C ALA A 165 0.77 25.36 3.92
N LEU A 166 1.36 24.62 4.86
CA LEU A 166 1.04 23.21 5.11
C LEU A 166 -0.36 22.99 5.69
N THR A 167 -0.97 24.01 6.26
CA THR A 167 -2.36 23.97 6.76
C THR A 167 -3.40 24.35 5.70
N GLY A 168 -2.97 24.58 4.44
CA GLY A 168 -3.81 24.97 3.33
C GLY A 168 -3.33 24.44 1.99
N SER A 169 -3.43 25.25 0.95
CA SER A 169 -2.84 24.95 -0.35
C SER A 169 -1.34 25.22 -0.34
N THR A 170 -0.57 24.22 -0.74
CA THR A 170 0.89 24.35 -0.86
C THR A 170 1.36 24.95 -2.18
N GLY A 171 0.42 25.23 -3.10
CA GLY A 171 0.74 25.74 -4.41
C GLY A 171 1.48 24.74 -5.31
N LYS A 172 2.18 25.24 -6.32
CA LYS A 172 3.06 24.42 -7.18
C LYS A 172 4.23 23.88 -6.35
N GLY A 173 4.65 22.66 -6.64
CA GLY A 173 5.75 21.98 -5.98
C GLY A 173 5.36 21.18 -4.74
N GLY A 174 4.21 21.48 -4.12
CA GLY A 174 3.73 20.70 -3.01
C GLY A 174 4.40 21.00 -1.66
N MET A 175 4.26 20.05 -0.75
CA MET A 175 4.67 20.22 0.65
C MET A 175 6.19 20.19 0.81
N TYR A 176 6.87 19.29 0.15
CA TYR A 176 8.31 19.10 0.29
C TYR A 176 9.09 20.33 -0.15
N ASP A 177 8.69 20.95 -1.27
CA ASP A 177 9.31 22.19 -1.74
C ASP A 177 9.15 23.33 -0.73
N ARG A 178 7.97 23.45 -0.11
CA ARG A 178 7.74 24.49 0.93
C ARG A 178 8.60 24.27 2.16
N VAL A 179 8.79 23.01 2.56
CA VAL A 179 9.64 22.69 3.73
C VAL A 179 11.11 22.96 3.43
N GLU A 180 11.62 22.57 2.26
CA GLU A 180 13.00 22.82 1.87
C GLU A 180 13.30 24.31 1.69
N GLU A 181 12.38 25.07 1.09
CA GLU A 181 12.48 26.52 0.99
C GLU A 181 12.58 27.19 2.36
N TRP A 182 11.77 26.74 3.31
CA TRP A 182 11.80 27.23 4.68
C TRP A 182 13.07 26.83 5.43
N ALA A 183 13.48 25.56 5.29
CA ALA A 183 14.63 25.00 6.00
C ALA A 183 15.98 25.42 5.40
N GLY A 184 16.02 25.84 4.12
CA GLY A 184 17.24 26.16 3.37
C GLY A 184 18.14 24.94 3.12
N ARG A 185 17.62 23.71 3.25
CA ARG A 185 18.38 22.46 3.10
C ARG A 185 17.49 21.29 2.67
N PRO A 186 18.10 20.26 2.05
CA PRO A 186 17.34 19.16 1.47
C PRO A 186 16.72 18.25 2.54
N LEU A 187 15.57 17.70 2.18
CA LEU A 187 14.90 16.62 2.90
C LEU A 187 15.54 15.26 2.60
N ALA A 188 15.32 14.32 3.50
CA ALA A 188 15.59 12.92 3.28
C ALA A 188 14.41 12.05 3.73
N TRP A 189 14.37 10.82 3.23
CA TRP A 189 13.24 9.93 3.43
C TRP A 189 13.68 8.53 3.81
N ARG A 190 12.89 7.88 4.62
CA ARG A 190 12.92 6.42 4.81
C ARG A 190 11.51 5.89 4.73
N GLU A 191 11.36 4.63 4.36
CA GLU A 191 10.07 3.96 4.32
C GLU A 191 10.10 2.66 5.10
N GLU A 192 9.01 2.41 5.82
CA GLU A 192 8.73 1.15 6.50
C GLU A 192 7.51 0.51 5.83
N VAL A 193 7.65 -0.74 5.43
CA VAL A 193 6.61 -1.47 4.71
C VAL A 193 6.08 -2.57 5.60
N SER A 194 4.77 -2.63 5.70
CA SER A 194 4.08 -3.65 6.47
C SER A 194 2.79 -4.11 5.80
N VAL A 195 2.28 -5.24 6.27
CA VAL A 195 1.01 -5.81 5.80
C VAL A 195 0.14 -6.08 7.01
N ARG A 196 -1.14 -5.72 6.93
CA ARG A 196 -2.16 -6.03 7.94
C ARG A 196 -3.52 -6.22 7.30
N MET A 197 -4.48 -6.70 8.05
CA MET A 197 -5.86 -6.69 7.58
C MET A 197 -6.42 -5.25 7.62
N PRO A 198 -7.25 -4.89 6.62
CA PRO A 198 -7.87 -3.57 6.58
C PRO A 198 -9.00 -3.43 7.59
N THR A 199 -9.29 -2.20 8.01
CA THR A 199 -10.53 -1.88 8.71
C THR A 199 -11.71 -1.85 7.73
N PRO A 200 -12.97 -1.95 8.19
CA PRO A 200 -14.15 -1.83 7.33
C PRO A 200 -14.19 -0.51 6.53
N GLU A 201 -13.73 0.58 7.12
CA GLU A 201 -13.63 1.88 6.44
C GLU A 201 -12.61 1.84 5.31
N GLU A 202 -11.42 1.27 5.54
CA GLU A 202 -10.39 1.11 4.51
C GLU A 202 -10.85 0.19 3.37
N VAL A 203 -11.55 -0.90 3.69
CA VAL A 203 -12.17 -1.77 2.67
C VAL A 203 -13.10 -0.97 1.76
N SER A 204 -13.97 -0.16 2.37
CA SER A 204 -14.94 0.68 1.63
C SER A 204 -14.23 1.75 0.79
N MET A 205 -13.30 2.49 1.38
CA MET A 205 -12.60 3.59 0.71
C MET A 205 -11.69 3.13 -0.43
N LEU A 206 -11.01 2.01 -0.23
CA LEU A 206 -10.08 1.44 -1.21
C LEU A 206 -10.75 0.46 -2.17
N LEU A 207 -12.06 0.24 -2.04
CA LEU A 207 -12.82 -0.73 -2.83
C LEU A 207 -12.17 -2.13 -2.80
N MET A 208 -11.70 -2.52 -1.61
CA MET A 208 -10.98 -3.78 -1.44
C MET A 208 -11.95 -4.95 -1.42
N PRO A 209 -11.61 -6.04 -2.10
CA PRO A 209 -12.32 -7.28 -1.93
C PRO A 209 -12.12 -7.87 -0.52
N ASP A 210 -13.11 -8.63 -0.03
CA ASP A 210 -13.02 -9.36 1.24
C ASP A 210 -11.77 -10.25 1.29
N GLY A 211 -11.13 -10.33 2.46
CA GLY A 211 -9.96 -11.19 2.68
C GLY A 211 -8.67 -10.70 2.01
N THR A 212 -8.67 -9.53 1.39
CA THR A 212 -7.44 -8.94 0.82
C THR A 212 -6.67 -8.21 1.91
N PRO A 213 -5.39 -8.51 2.13
CA PRO A 213 -4.57 -7.75 3.06
C PRO A 213 -4.29 -6.34 2.53
N LEU A 214 -4.09 -5.41 3.45
CA LEU A 214 -3.69 -4.04 3.18
C LEU A 214 -2.17 -3.96 3.16
N LEU A 215 -1.61 -3.38 2.09
CA LEU A 215 -0.22 -2.96 2.04
C LEU A 215 -0.14 -1.55 2.63
N ARG A 216 0.69 -1.39 3.66
CA ARG A 216 0.94 -0.11 4.33
C ARG A 216 2.38 0.31 4.13
N VAL A 217 2.59 1.56 3.72
CA VAL A 217 3.91 2.18 3.61
C VAL A 217 3.90 3.42 4.50
N VAL A 218 4.72 3.41 5.53
CA VAL A 218 4.96 4.58 6.38
C VAL A 218 6.23 5.26 5.88
N ARG A 219 6.07 6.44 5.28
CA ARG A 219 7.20 7.26 4.86
C ARG A 219 7.49 8.31 5.93
N ILE A 220 8.71 8.32 6.42
CA ILE A 220 9.20 9.30 7.36
C ILE A 220 10.08 10.28 6.60
N THR A 221 9.66 11.53 6.58
CA THR A 221 10.37 12.65 5.98
C THR A 221 11.09 13.42 7.07
N TYR A 222 12.37 13.69 6.88
CA TYR A 222 13.18 14.36 7.90
C TYR A 222 14.23 15.29 7.29
N LEU A 223 14.64 16.28 8.07
CA LEU A 223 15.81 17.07 7.81
C LEU A 223 17.03 16.32 8.39
N PRO A 224 18.05 16.01 7.58
CA PRO A 224 19.29 15.42 8.07
C PRO A 224 19.91 16.30 9.15
N PRO A 225 20.60 15.75 10.14
CA PRO A 225 21.23 16.55 11.18
C PRO A 225 22.33 17.47 10.63
N GLU A 226 22.36 18.72 11.05
CA GLU A 226 23.49 19.64 10.79
C GLU A 226 24.63 19.41 11.80
N ALA A 227 24.23 19.07 13.03
CA ALA A 227 25.12 18.70 14.11
C ALA A 227 24.43 17.70 15.01
N GLY A 228 25.17 16.73 15.53
CA GLY A 228 24.61 15.66 16.38
C GLY A 228 24.03 14.48 15.55
N PRO A 229 23.56 13.44 16.24
CA PRO A 229 23.14 12.18 15.59
C PRO A 229 21.70 12.17 15.11
N ASP A 230 20.81 13.05 15.60
CA ASP A 230 19.38 12.89 15.46
C ASP A 230 18.79 13.72 14.31
N PRO A 231 18.10 13.08 13.35
CA PRO A 231 17.36 13.78 12.31
C PRO A 231 16.09 14.43 12.89
N LEU A 232 15.66 15.54 12.30
CA LEU A 232 14.44 16.24 12.68
C LEU A 232 13.29 15.78 11.78
N THR A 233 12.38 14.97 12.31
CA THR A 233 11.22 14.46 11.56
C THR A 233 10.21 15.58 11.30
N VAL A 234 9.95 15.88 10.03
CA VAL A 234 9.02 16.94 9.58
C VAL A 234 7.64 16.41 9.20
N GLU A 235 7.57 15.15 8.79
CA GLU A 235 6.33 14.49 8.39
C GLU A 235 6.42 12.98 8.60
N VAL A 236 5.30 12.38 8.96
CA VAL A 236 5.08 10.94 8.78
C VAL A 236 3.87 10.75 7.88
N GLN A 237 4.10 10.17 6.71
CA GLN A 237 3.04 9.85 5.76
C GLN A 237 2.65 8.38 5.88
N ASP A 238 1.40 8.12 6.26
CA ASP A 238 0.81 6.78 6.32
C ASP A 238 0.04 6.50 5.02
N ILE A 239 0.61 5.65 4.18
CA ILE A 239 0.06 5.30 2.87
C ILE A 239 -0.50 3.89 2.95
N ARG A 240 -1.76 3.71 2.56
CA ARG A 240 -2.50 2.46 2.66
C ARG A 240 -3.14 2.12 1.33
N MET A 241 -2.95 0.88 0.87
CA MET A 241 -3.41 0.43 -0.43
C MET A 241 -3.73 -1.07 -0.43
N SER A 242 -4.50 -1.53 -1.40
CA SER A 242 -4.85 -2.95 -1.54
C SER A 242 -3.62 -3.79 -1.89
N GLY A 243 -3.24 -4.75 -1.03
CA GLY A 243 -2.11 -5.65 -1.29
C GLY A 243 -2.31 -6.57 -2.50
N GLY A 244 -3.55 -6.71 -2.98
CA GLY A 244 -3.84 -7.47 -4.20
C GLY A 244 -3.57 -6.71 -5.51
N LEU A 245 -3.42 -5.38 -5.45
CA LEU A 245 -3.26 -4.53 -6.64
C LEU A 245 -1.88 -3.87 -6.72
N TRP A 246 -1.13 -3.84 -5.61
CA TRP A 246 0.12 -3.09 -5.52
C TRP A 246 1.31 -3.99 -5.28
N SER A 247 2.42 -3.62 -5.87
CA SER A 247 3.75 -4.12 -5.55
C SER A 247 4.70 -2.96 -5.30
N LEU A 248 5.76 -3.23 -4.54
CA LEU A 248 6.84 -2.29 -4.35
C LEU A 248 8.05 -2.80 -5.13
N GLY A 249 8.59 -1.95 -5.99
CA GLY A 249 9.82 -2.19 -6.71
C GLY A 249 10.88 -1.16 -6.29
N TYR A 250 12.11 -1.62 -6.11
CA TYR A 250 13.25 -0.75 -5.83
C TYR A 250 14.53 -1.39 -6.36
N PRO A 251 15.46 -0.58 -6.90
CA PRO A 251 16.76 -1.09 -7.32
C PRO A 251 17.54 -1.55 -6.09
N LEU A 252 18.42 -2.50 -6.32
CA LEU A 252 19.43 -2.91 -5.34
C LEU A 252 20.78 -2.46 -5.86
N ASP A 253 21.31 -1.40 -5.26
CA ASP A 253 22.63 -0.89 -5.60
C ASP A 253 23.73 -1.76 -4.96
N ARG A 254 24.84 -1.89 -5.66
CA ARG A 254 26.01 -2.60 -5.11
C ARG A 254 26.68 -1.73 -4.05
N ALA A 255 26.85 -2.29 -2.86
CA ALA A 255 27.75 -1.67 -1.87
C ALA A 255 29.20 -1.65 -2.39
N PRO A 256 30.04 -0.73 -1.94
CA PRO A 256 31.46 -0.68 -2.33
C PRO A 256 32.17 -2.02 -2.12
N SER A 257 31.84 -2.75 -1.07
CA SER A 257 32.37 -4.09 -0.78
C SER A 257 31.96 -5.17 -1.81
N ALA A 258 30.90 -4.93 -2.57
CA ALA A 258 30.40 -5.82 -3.63
C ALA A 258 30.80 -5.31 -5.04
N ALA A 259 31.77 -4.44 -5.15
CA ALA A 259 32.26 -3.93 -6.44
C ALA A 259 32.79 -5.07 -7.33
N TRP A 260 32.68 -4.91 -8.65
CA TRP A 260 33.27 -5.83 -9.63
C TRP A 260 34.32 -5.12 -10.47
N PRO A 261 35.50 -5.72 -10.68
CA PRO A 261 35.92 -6.99 -10.10
C PRO A 261 36.10 -6.92 -8.57
N PRO A 262 35.94 -8.06 -7.86
CA PRO A 262 36.14 -8.05 -6.42
C PRO A 262 37.59 -7.65 -6.11
N ALA A 263 37.76 -6.89 -5.02
CA ALA A 263 39.12 -6.60 -4.54
C ALA A 263 39.85 -7.93 -4.26
N PRO A 264 41.14 -8.04 -4.59
CA PRO A 264 41.91 -9.23 -4.26
C PRO A 264 41.79 -9.48 -2.75
N ALA A 265 41.49 -10.74 -2.39
CA ALA A 265 41.42 -11.11 -0.99
C ALA A 265 42.74 -10.73 -0.32
N SER A 266 42.68 -9.95 0.75
CA SER A 266 43.90 -9.67 1.53
C SER A 266 44.42 -10.98 2.06
N SER A 267 45.71 -11.24 1.86
CA SER A 267 46.40 -12.49 2.25
C SER A 267 46.30 -12.84 3.75
N ASP A 268 45.75 -11.94 4.53
CA ASP A 268 45.60 -12.09 5.98
C ASP A 268 44.37 -12.90 6.40
N TYR A 269 43.43 -13.20 5.49
CA TYR A 269 42.26 -14.02 5.81
C TYR A 269 42.56 -15.53 5.94
N TYR A 270 43.69 -15.97 5.45
CA TYR A 270 44.15 -17.39 5.52
C TYR A 270 45.14 -17.64 6.62
N LYS A 271 45.45 -16.67 7.48
CA LYS A 271 46.30 -16.83 8.65
C LYS A 271 45.51 -16.73 9.94
N ALA A 272 44.50 -17.60 10.09
CA ALA A 272 43.96 -17.90 11.41
C ALA A 272 44.54 -19.26 11.84
N PRO A 273 44.98 -19.41 13.10
CA PRO A 273 45.67 -20.59 13.60
C PRO A 273 44.79 -21.81 13.68
#